data_c0e792d0a0324e011574fea9ec61c5b6
#
_entry.id   c0e792d0a0324e011574fea9ec61c5b6
#
_cell.length_a   1.000
_cell.length_b   1.000
_cell.length_c   1.000
_cell.angle_alpha   90.00
_cell.angle_beta   90.00
_cell.angle_gamma   90.00
#
_symmetry.space_group_name_H-M   'P 1'
#
loop_
_entity.id
_entity.type
_entity.pdbx_description
1 polymer ?
#
loop_
_entity_poly.entity_id
_entity_poly.type
_entity_poly.pdbx_seq_one_letter_code
_entity_poly.pdbx_strand_id
1 'polypeptide(L)'
;MGPTVLDERGAFAVENPEVAEVMEIASGDHLDHGEVIGTDYEKAIQLRMALRTDIKRGTPHYACSLCGVPVYLVSRAEERRFFFRHTLEDGRCLARTRGELSQEEINARRYNGVKESARHLQMKEWVAQCLAADPRFTDVATEKRWSGTLTAEWRKPDVRAIYRGIPVVFEIQLSTTYVNVIAERREFYLQEGGLLIWIFAHFDGGARRLTQDDVFFNNNRNAFVVTQATRDASVQQGRFMLDCIWAEPTLMGNADLQRRVVGFDDLTLERENQRAYYFDFDGARDALQEQARERERQRLAEVREKFET
;
A
#
# COMPACT_ATOMS: atom_id res chain seq x y z
N MET A 1 9.06 -10.00 -35.93
CA MET A 1 8.43 -8.87 -35.25
C MET A 1 9.47 -8.37 -34.25
N GLY A 2 10.05 -7.19 -34.49
CA GLY A 2 11.02 -6.59 -33.58
C GLY A 2 10.36 -6.15 -32.28
N PRO A 3 11.13 -6.00 -31.19
CA PRO A 3 10.59 -5.50 -29.93
C PRO A 3 10.05 -4.08 -30.16
N THR A 4 8.78 -3.89 -29.89
CA THR A 4 8.16 -2.57 -29.83
C THR A 4 8.92 -1.78 -28.77
N VAL A 5 9.59 -0.72 -29.17
CA VAL A 5 10.20 0.26 -28.26
C VAL A 5 9.04 0.81 -27.45
N LEU A 6 8.92 0.41 -26.19
CA LEU A 6 7.97 1.00 -25.26
C LEU A 6 8.33 2.48 -25.16
N ASP A 7 7.40 3.36 -25.50
CA ASP A 7 7.52 4.79 -25.23
C ASP A 7 7.81 4.94 -23.72
N GLU A 8 8.99 5.42 -23.38
CA GLU A 8 9.47 5.48 -22.00
C GLU A 8 8.62 6.45 -21.14
N ARG A 9 7.83 7.30 -21.81
CA ARG A 9 6.95 8.25 -21.12
C ARG A 9 5.63 7.59 -20.77
N GLY A 10 5.43 7.31 -19.48
CA GLY A 10 4.17 6.80 -18.97
C GLY A 10 3.93 5.31 -19.21
N ALA A 11 4.96 4.46 -19.14
CA ALA A 11 4.86 3.01 -19.36
C ALA A 11 3.74 2.34 -18.56
N PHE A 12 3.33 2.92 -17.42
CA PHE A 12 2.22 2.45 -16.60
C PHE A 12 0.93 3.27 -16.76
N ALA A 13 0.91 4.26 -17.64
CA ALA A 13 -0.30 4.99 -17.99
C ALA A 13 -1.09 4.28 -19.10
N VAL A 14 -2.42 4.43 -19.09
CA VAL A 14 -3.29 4.02 -20.19
C VAL A 14 -3.03 4.94 -21.39
N GLU A 15 -2.89 4.40 -22.60
CA GLU A 15 -2.52 5.18 -23.80
C GLU A 15 -3.54 6.26 -24.17
N ASN A 16 -4.84 5.97 -24.03
CA ASN A 16 -5.91 6.90 -24.36
C ASN A 16 -6.86 7.04 -23.15
N PRO A 17 -6.51 7.83 -22.14
CA PRO A 17 -7.36 8.04 -20.98
C PRO A 17 -8.43 9.11 -21.25
N GLU A 18 -9.54 9.01 -20.55
CA GLU A 18 -10.57 10.05 -20.57
C GLU A 18 -10.06 11.38 -19.96
N VAL A 19 -9.24 11.30 -18.91
CA VAL A 19 -8.54 12.44 -18.31
C VAL A 19 -7.09 12.39 -18.76
N ALA A 20 -6.79 13.07 -19.85
CA ALA A 20 -5.44 13.12 -20.44
C ALA A 20 -4.52 14.12 -19.72
N GLU A 21 -5.09 15.13 -19.07
CA GLU A 21 -4.38 16.18 -18.38
C GLU A 21 -4.98 16.44 -17.01
N VAL A 22 -4.13 16.62 -16.01
CA VAL A 22 -4.52 16.97 -14.64
C VAL A 22 -3.88 18.28 -14.23
N MET A 23 -4.55 19.02 -13.37
CA MET A 23 -4.04 20.25 -12.76
C MET A 23 -3.55 19.94 -11.35
N GLU A 24 -2.32 20.28 -11.05
CA GLU A 24 -1.82 20.28 -9.67
C GLU A 24 -2.45 21.46 -8.92
N ILE A 25 -3.23 21.17 -7.88
CA ILE A 25 -4.05 22.19 -7.21
C ILE A 25 -3.19 23.26 -6.51
N ALA A 26 -2.03 22.89 -5.98
CA ALA A 26 -1.18 23.80 -5.23
C ALA A 26 -0.47 24.83 -6.12
N SER A 27 -0.02 24.44 -7.30
CA SER A 27 0.71 25.31 -8.25
C SER A 27 -0.19 25.90 -9.33
N GLY A 28 -1.27 25.19 -9.68
CA GLY A 28 -2.12 25.48 -10.84
C GLY A 28 -1.51 24.97 -12.16
N ASP A 29 -0.40 24.21 -12.11
CA ASP A 29 0.25 23.67 -13.29
C ASP A 29 -0.56 22.54 -13.91
N HIS A 30 -0.59 22.50 -15.24
CA HIS A 30 -1.23 21.46 -16.03
C HIS A 30 -0.20 20.43 -16.45
N LEU A 31 -0.44 19.17 -16.10
CA LEU A 31 0.50 18.07 -16.30
C LEU A 31 -0.15 16.95 -17.13
N ASP A 32 0.61 16.37 -18.04
CA ASP A 32 0.18 15.18 -18.77
C ASP A 32 0.01 13.99 -17.80
N HIS A 33 -1.06 13.22 -17.98
CA HIS A 33 -1.34 12.07 -17.13
C HIS A 33 -0.20 11.05 -17.09
N GLY A 34 0.46 10.82 -18.24
CA GLY A 34 1.58 9.88 -18.35
C GLY A 34 2.81 10.37 -17.61
N GLU A 35 3.09 11.68 -17.60
CA GLU A 35 4.18 12.28 -16.83
C GLU A 35 3.97 12.11 -15.33
N VAL A 36 2.74 12.32 -14.86
CA VAL A 36 2.40 12.16 -13.44
C VAL A 36 2.45 10.69 -13.00
N ILE A 37 1.97 9.77 -13.82
CA ILE A 37 1.98 8.33 -13.53
C ILE A 37 3.40 7.77 -13.65
N GLY A 38 4.15 8.21 -14.68
CA GLY A 38 5.54 7.87 -14.89
C GLY A 38 5.80 6.43 -15.32
N THR A 39 7.06 6.04 -15.22
CA THR A 39 7.61 4.74 -15.64
C THR A 39 7.97 3.83 -14.46
N ASP A 40 7.71 4.25 -13.24
CA ASP A 40 8.01 3.51 -12.02
C ASP A 40 6.71 2.97 -11.41
N TYR A 41 6.53 1.66 -11.48
CA TYR A 41 5.31 0.99 -10.98
C TYR A 41 5.10 1.21 -9.48
N GLU A 42 6.17 1.16 -8.69
CA GLU A 42 6.08 1.38 -7.24
C GLU A 42 5.59 2.79 -6.92
N LYS A 43 6.16 3.79 -7.59
CA LYS A 43 5.74 5.19 -7.43
C LYS A 43 4.28 5.38 -7.83
N ALA A 44 3.82 4.73 -8.90
CA ALA A 44 2.42 4.77 -9.32
C ALA A 44 1.49 4.14 -8.24
N ILE A 45 1.90 3.05 -7.61
CA ILE A 45 1.16 2.43 -6.49
C ILE A 45 1.15 3.35 -5.26
N GLN A 46 2.28 3.96 -4.91
CA GLN A 46 2.36 4.90 -3.80
C GLN A 46 1.51 6.14 -4.05
N LEU A 47 1.59 6.70 -5.26
CA LEU A 47 0.75 7.84 -5.69
C LEU A 47 -0.73 7.49 -5.61
N ARG A 48 -1.12 6.30 -6.03
CA ARG A 48 -2.50 5.82 -5.94
C ARG A 48 -3.04 5.83 -4.52
N MET A 49 -2.23 5.42 -3.54
CA MET A 49 -2.59 5.48 -2.13
C MET A 49 -2.62 6.93 -1.62
N ALA A 50 -1.60 7.72 -1.94
CA ALA A 50 -1.48 9.11 -1.50
C ALA A 50 -2.68 9.94 -1.94
N LEU A 51 -3.05 9.90 -3.22
CA LEU A 51 -4.19 10.65 -3.74
C LEU A 51 -5.52 10.30 -3.05
N ARG A 52 -5.72 9.04 -2.67
CA ARG A 52 -6.90 8.62 -1.92
C ARG A 52 -6.89 9.18 -0.49
N THR A 53 -5.73 9.14 0.15
CA THR A 53 -5.53 9.70 1.49
C THR A 53 -5.77 11.21 1.49
N ASP A 54 -5.22 11.94 0.52
CA ASP A 54 -5.35 13.39 0.40
C ASP A 54 -6.81 13.80 0.17
N ILE A 55 -7.54 13.08 -0.69
CA ILE A 55 -8.99 13.29 -0.87
C ILE A 55 -9.74 13.06 0.44
N LYS A 56 -9.42 12.02 1.20
CA LYS A 56 -10.05 11.74 2.50
C LYS A 56 -9.78 12.85 3.52
N ARG A 57 -8.59 13.43 3.48
CA ARG A 57 -8.19 14.57 4.34
C ARG A 57 -8.81 15.92 3.92
N GLY A 58 -9.44 15.97 2.73
CA GLY A 58 -9.98 17.20 2.18
C GLY A 58 -8.93 18.12 1.55
N THR A 59 -7.73 17.58 1.29
CA THR A 59 -6.60 18.28 0.66
C THR A 59 -6.19 17.59 -0.64
N PRO A 60 -7.08 17.51 -1.66
CA PRO A 60 -6.78 16.83 -2.90
C PRO A 60 -5.57 17.46 -3.61
N HIS A 61 -4.72 16.63 -4.21
CA HIS A 61 -3.49 17.08 -4.86
C HIS A 61 -3.72 17.47 -6.33
N TYR A 62 -4.48 16.63 -7.05
CA TYR A 62 -4.79 16.86 -8.46
C TYR A 62 -6.28 17.01 -8.72
N ALA A 63 -6.61 17.83 -9.71
CA ALA A 63 -7.94 18.00 -10.28
C ALA A 63 -7.93 17.74 -11.79
N CYS A 64 -9.08 17.43 -12.37
CA CYS A 64 -9.25 17.37 -13.80
C CYS A 64 -9.08 18.76 -14.42
N SER A 65 -8.23 18.90 -15.41
CA SER A 65 -7.98 20.19 -16.11
C SER A 65 -9.24 20.75 -16.79
N LEU A 66 -10.23 19.91 -17.14
CA LEU A 66 -11.45 20.34 -17.82
C LEU A 66 -12.53 20.85 -16.86
N CYS A 67 -12.67 20.28 -15.68
CA CYS A 67 -13.80 20.58 -14.80
C CYS A 67 -13.44 20.97 -13.37
N GLY A 68 -12.16 20.89 -13.00
CA GLY A 68 -11.67 21.23 -11.65
C GLY A 68 -12.06 20.22 -10.55
N VAL A 69 -12.75 19.14 -10.90
CA VAL A 69 -13.09 18.09 -9.93
C VAL A 69 -11.86 17.32 -9.53
N PRO A 70 -11.59 17.09 -8.22
CA PRO A 70 -10.48 16.28 -7.77
C PRO A 70 -10.47 14.88 -8.39
N VAL A 71 -9.28 14.39 -8.72
CA VAL A 71 -9.08 13.09 -9.36
C VAL A 71 -8.18 12.17 -8.55
N TYR A 72 -8.28 10.88 -8.80
CA TYR A 72 -7.47 9.84 -8.18
C TYR A 72 -7.13 8.74 -9.16
N LEU A 73 -6.05 8.00 -8.91
CA LEU A 73 -5.63 6.91 -9.75
C LEU A 73 -6.45 5.62 -9.52
N VAL A 74 -6.88 5.04 -10.63
CA VAL A 74 -7.42 3.69 -10.73
C VAL A 74 -6.58 2.88 -11.71
N SER A 75 -6.69 1.55 -11.67
CA SER A 75 -5.96 0.71 -12.60
C SER A 75 -6.90 -0.19 -13.40
N ARG A 76 -6.48 -0.52 -14.61
CA ARG A 76 -6.90 -1.72 -15.33
C ARG A 76 -6.06 -2.87 -14.79
N ALA A 77 -6.62 -3.68 -13.90
CA ALA A 77 -5.88 -4.66 -13.10
C ALA A 77 -5.13 -5.70 -13.96
N GLU A 78 -5.72 -6.14 -15.07
CA GLU A 78 -5.12 -7.12 -15.99
C GLU A 78 -3.89 -6.56 -16.72
N GLU A 79 -3.92 -5.26 -17.06
CA GLU A 79 -2.86 -4.59 -17.83
C GLU A 79 -1.80 -3.95 -16.95
N ARG A 80 -2.03 -3.85 -15.62
CA ARG A 80 -1.22 -3.07 -14.66
C ARG A 80 -1.01 -1.62 -15.09
N ARG A 81 -1.98 -1.03 -15.80
CA ARG A 81 -1.95 0.35 -16.25
C ARG A 81 -2.92 1.21 -15.45
N PHE A 82 -2.58 2.48 -15.29
CA PHE A 82 -3.28 3.44 -14.45
C PHE A 82 -3.88 4.57 -15.28
N PHE A 83 -4.96 5.15 -14.77
CA PHE A 83 -5.61 6.35 -15.33
C PHE A 83 -6.29 7.12 -14.21
N PHE A 84 -6.51 8.41 -14.42
CA PHE A 84 -7.22 9.25 -13.49
C PHE A 84 -8.73 9.09 -13.59
N ARG A 85 -9.41 9.17 -12.46
CA ARG A 85 -10.86 9.16 -12.34
C ARG A 85 -11.33 10.27 -11.42
N HIS A 86 -12.43 10.92 -11.76
CA HIS A 86 -13.08 11.93 -10.94
C HIS A 86 -13.56 11.36 -9.59
N THR A 87 -13.47 12.16 -8.53
CA THR A 87 -14.09 11.83 -7.23
C THR A 87 -15.60 11.84 -7.32
N LEU A 88 -16.14 12.80 -8.10
CA LEU A 88 -17.57 12.98 -8.36
C LEU A 88 -17.77 13.23 -9.86
N GLU A 89 -18.71 12.53 -10.47
CA GLU A 89 -19.15 12.79 -11.83
C GLU A 89 -20.64 13.18 -11.82
N ASP A 90 -20.92 14.40 -12.22
CA ASP A 90 -22.27 14.96 -12.36
C ASP A 90 -22.74 15.06 -13.83
N GLY A 91 -21.94 14.48 -14.73
CA GLY A 91 -22.23 14.49 -16.17
C GLY A 91 -21.82 15.77 -16.92
N ARG A 92 -21.26 16.77 -16.24
CA ARG A 92 -20.87 18.06 -16.86
C ARG A 92 -19.51 18.01 -17.53
N CYS A 93 -18.61 17.14 -17.05
CA CYS A 93 -17.31 16.97 -17.68
C CYS A 93 -17.40 16.13 -18.95
N LEU A 94 -16.69 16.55 -20.00
CA LEU A 94 -16.56 15.77 -21.23
C LEU A 94 -15.75 14.49 -21.03
N ALA A 95 -14.79 14.51 -20.10
CA ALA A 95 -14.02 13.34 -19.68
C ALA A 95 -14.87 12.45 -18.75
N ARG A 96 -15.58 11.48 -19.30
CA ARG A 96 -16.41 10.56 -18.53
C ARG A 96 -15.59 9.35 -18.09
N THR A 97 -15.20 9.30 -16.83
CA THR A 97 -14.33 8.25 -16.29
C THR A 97 -15.09 7.10 -15.64
N ARG A 98 -16.40 7.22 -15.49
CA ARG A 98 -17.30 6.15 -15.01
C ARG A 98 -18.23 5.75 -16.15
N GLY A 99 -18.42 4.46 -16.32
CA GLY A 99 -19.46 3.96 -17.21
C GLY A 99 -20.87 4.28 -16.66
N GLU A 100 -21.90 3.68 -17.24
CA GLU A 100 -23.32 3.92 -16.92
C GLU A 100 -23.73 3.61 -15.46
N LEU A 101 -22.84 3.04 -14.64
CA LEU A 101 -23.15 2.70 -13.24
C LEU A 101 -23.06 3.93 -12.34
N SER A 102 -24.14 4.19 -11.61
CA SER A 102 -24.18 5.21 -10.56
C SER A 102 -23.18 4.88 -9.43
N GLN A 103 -22.77 5.90 -8.66
CA GLN A 103 -21.91 5.68 -7.48
C GLN A 103 -22.59 4.75 -6.45
N GLU A 104 -23.92 4.80 -6.35
CA GLU A 104 -24.69 3.93 -5.47
C GLU A 104 -24.65 2.47 -5.92
N GLU A 105 -24.77 2.20 -7.23
CA GLU A 105 -24.64 0.85 -7.79
C GLU A 105 -23.21 0.31 -7.66
N ILE A 106 -22.21 1.16 -7.84
CA ILE A 106 -20.82 0.81 -7.59
C ILE A 106 -20.61 0.47 -6.10
N ASN A 107 -21.15 1.27 -5.20
CA ASN A 107 -21.07 1.03 -3.75
C ASN A 107 -21.88 -0.22 -3.36
N ALA A 108 -23.08 -0.42 -3.90
CA ALA A 108 -23.87 -1.61 -3.66
C ALA A 108 -23.15 -2.89 -4.10
N ARG A 109 -22.45 -2.88 -5.24
CA ARG A 109 -21.62 -4.00 -5.68
C ARG A 109 -20.38 -4.21 -4.79
N ARG A 110 -19.85 -3.15 -4.19
CA ARG A 110 -18.74 -3.22 -3.23
C ARG A 110 -19.15 -3.84 -1.90
N TYR A 111 -20.37 -3.55 -1.44
CA TYR A 111 -20.85 -3.92 -0.10
C TYR A 111 -21.91 -5.04 -0.13
N ASN A 112 -22.28 -5.59 -1.31
CA ASN A 112 -23.18 -6.72 -1.39
C ASN A 112 -22.55 -7.93 -0.72
N GLY A 113 -22.76 -7.98 0.60
CA GLY A 113 -22.88 -9.13 1.47
C GLY A 113 -22.11 -10.39 1.06
N VAL A 114 -20.81 -10.27 0.80
CA VAL A 114 -19.97 -11.46 0.81
C VAL A 114 -20.01 -11.96 2.26
N LYS A 115 -20.81 -12.99 2.51
CA LYS A 115 -20.75 -13.72 3.78
C LYS A 115 -19.28 -14.01 4.06
N GLU A 116 -18.83 -13.62 5.22
CA GLU A 116 -17.48 -13.88 5.68
C GLU A 116 -17.13 -15.35 5.45
N SER A 117 -16.04 -15.60 4.73
CA SER A 117 -15.66 -16.97 4.40
C SER A 117 -15.16 -17.70 5.67
N ALA A 118 -15.36 -19.01 5.73
CA ALA A 118 -14.81 -19.84 6.83
C ALA A 118 -13.29 -19.63 6.98
N ARG A 119 -12.59 -19.36 5.89
CA ARG A 119 -11.15 -19.05 5.88
C ARG A 119 -10.84 -17.73 6.58
N HIS A 120 -11.66 -16.70 6.40
CA HIS A 120 -11.47 -15.41 7.07
C HIS A 120 -11.67 -15.53 8.57
N LEU A 121 -12.74 -16.20 9.00
CA LEU A 121 -13.00 -16.51 10.41
C LEU A 121 -11.82 -17.27 11.03
N GLN A 122 -11.33 -18.31 10.36
CA GLN A 122 -10.19 -19.09 10.82
C GLN A 122 -8.92 -18.25 11.00
N MET A 123 -8.63 -17.36 10.05
CA MET A 123 -7.45 -16.50 10.14
C MET A 123 -7.57 -15.46 11.26
N LYS A 124 -8.75 -14.88 11.47
CA LYS A 124 -9.00 -14.01 12.64
C LYS A 124 -8.75 -14.74 13.94
N GLU A 125 -9.24 -15.97 14.04
CA GLU A 125 -9.02 -16.81 15.21
C GLU A 125 -7.52 -17.11 15.41
N TRP A 126 -6.79 -17.46 14.37
CA TRP A 126 -5.34 -17.69 14.46
C TRP A 126 -4.58 -16.44 14.93
N VAL A 127 -4.87 -15.27 14.37
CA VAL A 127 -4.26 -14.02 14.81
C VAL A 127 -4.60 -13.75 16.28
N ALA A 128 -5.86 -13.89 16.68
CA ALA A 128 -6.26 -13.70 18.07
C ALA A 128 -5.56 -14.67 19.04
N GLN A 129 -5.38 -15.94 18.65
CA GLN A 129 -4.64 -16.94 19.43
C GLN A 129 -3.15 -16.58 19.56
N CYS A 130 -2.52 -16.11 18.46
CA CYS A 130 -1.14 -15.66 18.51
C CYS A 130 -0.95 -14.47 19.46
N LEU A 131 -1.86 -13.50 19.42
CA LEU A 131 -1.82 -12.33 20.30
C LEU A 131 -2.06 -12.72 21.77
N ALA A 132 -3.02 -13.61 22.03
CA ALA A 132 -3.32 -14.08 23.38
C ALA A 132 -2.18 -14.90 23.99
N ALA A 133 -1.38 -15.58 23.19
CA ALA A 133 -0.23 -16.33 23.64
C ALA A 133 0.97 -15.44 24.05
N ASP A 134 1.05 -14.23 23.54
CA ASP A 134 2.16 -13.31 23.79
C ASP A 134 1.80 -12.27 24.87
N PRO A 135 2.40 -12.32 26.06
CA PRO A 135 2.02 -11.47 27.20
C PRO A 135 2.29 -9.97 26.96
N ARG A 136 2.98 -9.61 25.89
CA ARG A 136 3.20 -8.20 25.49
C ARG A 136 1.98 -7.56 24.87
N PHE A 137 0.98 -8.39 24.46
CA PHE A 137 -0.31 -7.93 23.98
C PHE A 137 -1.36 -8.00 25.10
N THR A 138 -2.14 -6.96 25.18
CA THR A 138 -3.28 -6.87 26.10
C THR A 138 -4.53 -6.40 25.33
N ASP A 139 -5.71 -6.47 25.94
CA ASP A 139 -7.01 -6.07 25.36
C ASP A 139 -7.28 -6.68 23.96
N VAL A 140 -6.89 -7.95 23.78
CA VAL A 140 -7.13 -8.67 22.51
C VAL A 140 -8.63 -8.85 22.30
N ALA A 141 -9.13 -8.38 21.16
CA ALA A 141 -10.54 -8.48 20.81
C ALA A 141 -10.72 -8.65 19.30
N THR A 142 -11.63 -9.53 18.91
CA THR A 142 -12.06 -9.73 17.53
C THR A 142 -13.33 -8.96 17.25
N GLU A 143 -13.42 -8.33 16.07
CA GLU A 143 -14.61 -7.64 15.58
C GLU A 143 -15.24 -6.62 16.56
N LYS A 144 -14.49 -6.15 17.52
CA LYS A 144 -14.96 -5.17 18.50
C LYS A 144 -14.91 -3.76 17.89
N ARG A 145 -16.05 -3.08 17.88
CA ARG A 145 -16.16 -1.71 17.40
C ARG A 145 -15.12 -0.80 18.07
N TRP A 146 -14.42 -0.04 17.25
CA TRP A 146 -13.58 1.07 17.66
C TRP A 146 -14.29 2.36 17.25
N SER A 147 -14.81 3.10 18.20
CA SER A 147 -15.38 4.43 17.98
C SER A 147 -14.25 5.45 18.04
N GLY A 148 -14.17 6.34 17.07
CA GLY A 148 -13.21 7.42 17.08
C GLY A 148 -13.44 8.37 18.25
N THR A 149 -12.37 8.91 18.77
CA THR A 149 -12.39 9.94 19.81
C THR A 149 -12.19 11.33 19.22
N LEU A 150 -11.47 11.41 18.11
CA LEU A 150 -11.19 12.62 17.36
C LEU A 150 -12.14 12.79 16.16
N THR A 151 -12.68 11.69 15.67
CA THR A 151 -13.63 11.66 14.57
C THR A 151 -14.98 11.09 15.02
N ALA A 152 -16.06 11.47 14.37
CA ALA A 152 -17.39 10.84 14.60
C ALA A 152 -17.49 9.45 13.93
N GLU A 153 -16.43 9.00 13.27
CA GLU A 153 -16.38 7.72 12.56
C GLU A 153 -16.15 6.56 13.52
N TRP A 154 -16.41 5.37 13.04
CA TRP A 154 -16.05 4.14 13.71
C TRP A 154 -15.58 3.09 12.72
N ARG A 155 -14.81 2.16 13.20
CA ARG A 155 -14.37 0.98 12.44
C ARG A 155 -14.58 -0.28 13.25
N LYS A 156 -14.71 -1.40 12.58
CA LYS A 156 -14.77 -2.73 13.17
C LYS A 156 -13.58 -3.52 12.62
N PRO A 157 -12.43 -3.48 13.32
CA PRO A 157 -11.25 -4.24 12.91
C PRO A 157 -11.49 -5.75 13.04
N ASP A 158 -10.81 -6.54 12.21
CA ASP A 158 -10.84 -8.00 12.31
C ASP A 158 -10.30 -8.46 13.68
N VAL A 159 -9.11 -7.97 14.05
CA VAL A 159 -8.54 -8.18 15.38
C VAL A 159 -7.86 -6.90 15.85
N ARG A 160 -7.99 -6.57 17.13
CA ARG A 160 -7.26 -5.47 17.76
C ARG A 160 -6.62 -5.90 19.07
N ALA A 161 -5.57 -5.22 19.47
CA ALA A 161 -4.89 -5.41 20.75
C ALA A 161 -4.13 -4.14 21.14
N ILE A 162 -3.57 -4.14 22.34
CA ILE A 162 -2.57 -3.13 22.76
C ILE A 162 -1.23 -3.84 22.89
N TYR A 163 -0.25 -3.43 22.13
CA TYR A 163 1.12 -3.92 22.20
C TYR A 163 2.02 -2.92 22.92
N ARG A 164 2.48 -3.24 24.11
CA ARG A 164 3.37 -2.34 24.92
C ARG A 164 2.83 -0.90 24.99
N GLY A 165 1.52 -0.75 25.17
CA GLY A 165 0.84 0.56 25.23
C GLY A 165 0.46 1.17 23.88
N ILE A 166 0.85 0.59 22.76
CA ILE A 166 0.49 1.02 21.41
C ILE A 166 -0.76 0.27 20.96
N PRO A 167 -1.86 0.92 20.63
CA PRO A 167 -3.00 0.26 20.01
C PRO A 167 -2.61 -0.26 18.63
N VAL A 168 -2.79 -1.55 18.39
CA VAL A 168 -2.52 -2.22 17.11
C VAL A 168 -3.78 -2.89 16.56
N VAL A 169 -3.94 -2.81 15.27
CA VAL A 169 -5.07 -3.37 14.54
C VAL A 169 -4.57 -4.29 13.44
N PHE A 170 -5.15 -5.46 13.35
CA PHE A 170 -4.87 -6.44 12.30
C PHE A 170 -6.09 -6.58 11.41
N GLU A 171 -5.89 -6.35 10.11
CA GLU A 171 -6.90 -6.56 9.07
C GLU A 171 -6.46 -7.70 8.17
N ILE A 172 -7.38 -8.62 7.89
CA ILE A 172 -7.08 -9.86 7.17
C ILE A 172 -7.49 -9.74 5.71
N GLN A 173 -6.52 -9.89 4.83
CA GLN A 173 -6.69 -9.73 3.40
C GLN A 173 -6.75 -11.09 2.70
N LEU A 174 -7.93 -11.53 2.33
CA LEU A 174 -8.16 -12.76 1.55
C LEU A 174 -8.38 -12.50 0.07
N SER A 175 -9.09 -11.45 -0.25
CA SER A 175 -9.54 -11.11 -1.58
C SER A 175 -9.16 -9.68 -1.95
N THR A 176 -9.62 -9.22 -3.08
CA THR A 176 -9.39 -7.86 -3.52
C THR A 176 -10.13 -6.87 -2.62
N THR A 177 -9.40 -6.00 -1.94
CA THR A 177 -9.93 -4.83 -1.25
C THR A 177 -9.63 -3.59 -2.08
N TYR A 178 -10.54 -2.64 -2.11
CA TYR A 178 -10.33 -1.41 -2.86
C TYR A 178 -9.36 -0.48 -2.12
N VAL A 179 -8.47 0.18 -2.87
CA VAL A 179 -7.46 1.08 -2.29
C VAL A 179 -8.06 2.20 -1.43
N ASN A 180 -9.26 2.69 -1.77
CA ASN A 180 -9.93 3.69 -0.94
C ASN A 180 -10.29 3.14 0.46
N VAL A 181 -10.68 1.87 0.55
CA VAL A 181 -10.96 1.23 1.86
C VAL A 181 -9.67 1.10 2.66
N ILE A 182 -8.56 0.74 2.01
CA ILE A 182 -7.24 0.67 2.64
C ILE A 182 -6.82 2.05 3.15
N ALA A 183 -6.92 3.09 2.32
CA ALA A 183 -6.58 4.47 2.67
C ALA A 183 -7.46 5.02 3.80
N GLU A 184 -8.79 4.80 3.73
CA GLU A 184 -9.73 5.23 4.76
C GLU A 184 -9.47 4.56 6.11
N ARG A 185 -9.17 3.26 6.14
CA ARG A 185 -8.82 2.54 7.37
C ARG A 185 -7.50 3.06 7.94
N ARG A 186 -6.49 3.19 7.08
CA ARG A 186 -5.18 3.70 7.46
C ARG A 186 -5.27 5.09 8.09
N GLU A 187 -6.02 6.00 7.46
CA GLU A 187 -6.21 7.35 7.97
C GLU A 187 -6.96 7.37 9.30
N PHE A 188 -8.05 6.59 9.43
CA PHE A 188 -8.80 6.49 10.68
C PHE A 188 -7.91 6.03 11.84
N TYR A 189 -7.17 4.92 11.67
CA TYR A 189 -6.32 4.41 12.75
C TYR A 189 -5.14 5.33 13.06
N LEU A 190 -4.59 6.01 12.05
CA LEU A 190 -3.56 7.04 12.27
C LEU A 190 -4.07 8.16 13.17
N GLN A 191 -5.24 8.74 12.85
CA GLN A 191 -5.84 9.82 13.62
C GLN A 191 -6.19 9.40 15.04
N GLU A 192 -6.66 8.17 15.22
CA GLU A 192 -7.02 7.61 16.54
C GLU A 192 -5.81 7.01 17.29
N GLY A 193 -4.58 7.24 16.81
CA GLY A 193 -3.34 6.85 17.48
C GLY A 193 -3.02 5.35 17.42
N GLY A 194 -3.71 4.58 16.56
CA GLY A 194 -3.47 3.16 16.33
C GLY A 194 -2.50 2.90 15.18
N LEU A 195 -1.95 1.69 15.13
CA LEU A 195 -1.15 1.17 14.03
C LEU A 195 -1.92 0.06 13.32
N LEU A 196 -2.15 0.23 12.01
CA LEU A 196 -2.81 -0.76 11.17
C LEU A 196 -1.79 -1.70 10.55
N ILE A 197 -2.00 -2.99 10.70
CA ILE A 197 -1.17 -4.07 10.15
C ILE A 197 -2.05 -5.00 9.31
N TRP A 198 -1.64 -5.24 8.08
CA TRP A 198 -2.32 -6.15 7.16
C TRP A 198 -1.73 -7.55 7.26
N ILE A 199 -2.58 -8.55 7.41
CA ILE A 199 -2.23 -9.96 7.39
C ILE A 199 -2.82 -10.60 6.14
N PHE A 200 -1.96 -11.13 5.27
CA PHE A 200 -2.39 -11.81 4.06
C PHE A 200 -2.65 -13.31 4.33
N ALA A 201 -3.63 -13.87 3.63
CA ALA A 201 -3.81 -15.32 3.63
C ALA A 201 -2.72 -16.06 2.84
N HIS A 202 -2.21 -15.37 1.83
CA HIS A 202 -1.14 -15.83 0.96
C HIS A 202 -0.48 -14.61 0.30
N PHE A 203 0.83 -14.66 0.17
CA PHE A 203 1.60 -13.63 -0.53
C PHE A 203 2.65 -14.30 -1.41
N ASP A 204 2.51 -14.10 -2.73
CA ASP A 204 3.40 -14.67 -3.75
C ASP A 204 4.01 -13.53 -4.58
N GLY A 205 5.33 -13.53 -4.69
CA GLY A 205 6.06 -12.51 -5.43
C GLY A 205 5.74 -12.43 -6.92
N GLY A 206 5.41 -13.58 -7.53
CA GLY A 206 5.15 -13.67 -8.97
C GLY A 206 3.71 -13.36 -9.38
N ALA A 207 2.75 -13.55 -8.48
CA ALA A 207 1.32 -13.47 -8.77
C ALA A 207 0.56 -12.53 -7.82
N ARG A 208 1.19 -11.42 -7.40
CA ARG A 208 0.55 -10.45 -6.51
C ARG A 208 -0.65 -9.80 -7.18
N ARG A 209 -1.72 -9.67 -6.39
CA ARG A 209 -2.87 -8.83 -6.76
C ARG A 209 -2.52 -7.36 -6.50
N LEU A 210 -3.14 -6.46 -7.26
CA LEU A 210 -2.90 -5.02 -7.11
C LEU A 210 -3.06 -4.52 -5.66
N THR A 211 -4.04 -5.04 -4.91
CA THR A 211 -4.24 -4.67 -3.50
C THR A 211 -3.14 -5.19 -2.59
N GLN A 212 -2.49 -6.29 -2.93
CA GLN A 212 -1.29 -6.73 -2.22
C GLN A 212 -0.13 -5.77 -2.50
N ASP A 213 0.00 -5.30 -3.74
CA ASP A 213 0.97 -4.25 -4.10
C ASP A 213 0.67 -2.93 -3.37
N ASP A 214 -0.61 -2.50 -3.29
CA ASP A 214 -1.02 -1.30 -2.55
C ASP A 214 -0.55 -1.33 -1.08
N VAL A 215 -0.62 -2.49 -0.44
CA VAL A 215 -0.16 -2.65 0.94
C VAL A 215 1.36 -2.80 1.00
N PHE A 216 1.93 -3.68 0.20
CA PHE A 216 3.35 -4.05 0.23
C PHE A 216 4.27 -2.84 -0.02
N PHE A 217 4.03 -2.08 -1.09
CA PHE A 217 4.85 -0.92 -1.42
C PHE A 217 4.64 0.26 -0.46
N ASN A 218 3.52 0.31 0.25
CA ASN A 218 3.28 1.31 1.30
C ASN A 218 3.69 0.85 2.71
N ASN A 219 4.19 -0.39 2.86
CA ASN A 219 4.68 -0.96 4.10
C ASN A 219 6.19 -1.30 4.04
N ASN A 220 6.99 -0.40 3.49
CA ASN A 220 8.45 -0.57 3.36
C ASN A 220 8.83 -1.91 2.71
N ARG A 221 8.02 -2.35 1.72
CA ARG A 221 8.13 -3.63 1.01
C ARG A 221 8.20 -4.86 1.92
N ASN A 222 7.41 -4.85 2.98
CA ASN A 222 7.21 -6.01 3.84
C ASN A 222 5.74 -6.44 3.80
N ALA A 223 5.50 -7.75 3.84
CA ALA A 223 4.19 -8.39 3.92
C ALA A 223 4.20 -9.45 5.00
N PHE A 224 3.06 -9.68 5.64
CA PHE A 224 2.91 -10.62 6.74
C PHE A 224 1.84 -11.66 6.44
N VAL A 225 2.15 -12.90 6.77
CA VAL A 225 1.23 -14.03 6.65
C VAL A 225 1.18 -14.77 7.98
N VAL A 226 -0.03 -15.13 8.41
CA VAL A 226 -0.24 -16.01 9.56
C VAL A 226 -0.78 -17.35 9.04
N THR A 227 -0.09 -18.41 9.36
CA THR A 227 -0.43 -19.80 9.00
C THR A 227 -0.71 -20.62 10.25
N GLN A 228 -1.21 -21.83 10.08
CA GLN A 228 -1.32 -22.77 11.19
C GLN A 228 0.03 -22.99 11.88
N ALA A 229 1.09 -23.16 11.10
CA ALA A 229 2.44 -23.39 11.64
C ALA A 229 2.95 -22.21 12.47
N THR A 230 2.75 -20.96 12.00
CA THR A 230 3.17 -19.78 12.78
C THR A 230 2.29 -19.56 14.01
N ARG A 231 0.98 -19.92 13.94
CA ARG A 231 0.09 -19.91 15.11
C ARG A 231 0.56 -20.94 16.14
N ASP A 232 0.87 -22.16 15.74
CA ASP A 232 1.34 -23.21 16.65
C ASP A 232 2.68 -22.82 17.29
N ALA A 233 3.60 -22.24 16.49
CA ALA A 233 4.86 -21.71 17.01
C ALA A 233 4.63 -20.56 18.00
N SER A 234 3.66 -19.68 17.74
CA SER A 234 3.33 -18.57 18.65
C SER A 234 2.86 -19.08 20.01
N VAL A 235 1.95 -20.04 20.02
CA VAL A 235 1.42 -20.65 21.25
C VAL A 235 2.53 -21.38 22.00
N GLN A 236 3.38 -22.12 21.31
CA GLN A 236 4.47 -22.88 21.92
C GLN A 236 5.54 -21.97 22.54
N GLN A 237 5.86 -20.86 21.89
CA GLN A 237 6.93 -19.96 22.32
C GLN A 237 6.47 -18.84 23.26
N GLY A 238 5.15 -18.63 23.41
CA GLY A 238 4.62 -17.47 24.14
C GLY A 238 4.99 -16.15 23.49
N ARG A 239 5.12 -16.13 22.15
CA ARG A 239 5.60 -15.00 21.37
C ARG A 239 4.90 -14.99 20.02
N PHE A 240 4.30 -13.86 19.62
CA PHE A 240 3.61 -13.80 18.32
C PHE A 240 4.60 -13.99 17.17
N MET A 241 4.56 -15.15 16.54
CA MET A 241 5.36 -15.52 15.37
C MET A 241 4.55 -15.34 14.10
N LEU A 242 5.15 -14.72 13.09
CA LEU A 242 4.52 -14.47 11.79
C LEU A 242 5.54 -14.73 10.67
N ASP A 243 5.02 -15.06 9.52
CA ASP A 243 5.83 -15.27 8.33
C ASP A 243 5.97 -13.92 7.64
N CYS A 244 7.16 -13.37 7.63
CA CYS A 244 7.49 -12.11 6.99
C CYS A 244 8.09 -12.36 5.61
N ILE A 245 7.57 -11.65 4.62
CA ILE A 245 8.08 -11.62 3.25
C ILE A 245 8.52 -10.19 2.97
N TRP A 246 9.76 -10.00 2.51
CA TRP A 246 10.27 -8.66 2.18
C TRP A 246 11.06 -8.68 0.89
N ALA A 247 11.24 -7.50 0.29
CA ALA A 247 12.14 -7.30 -0.83
C ALA A 247 13.51 -6.80 -0.34
N GLU A 248 14.59 -7.21 -1.01
CA GLU A 248 15.90 -6.62 -0.83
C GLU A 248 16.26 -5.74 -2.04
N PRO A 249 16.76 -4.51 -1.83
CA PRO A 249 17.07 -3.61 -2.94
C PRO A 249 18.28 -4.10 -3.72
N THR A 250 18.23 -3.93 -5.04
CA THR A 250 19.38 -4.14 -5.94
C THR A 250 19.64 -2.88 -6.76
N LEU A 251 20.85 -2.71 -7.26
CA LEU A 251 21.19 -1.59 -8.16
C LEU A 251 20.45 -1.67 -9.50
N MET A 252 19.96 -2.85 -9.88
CA MET A 252 19.26 -3.07 -11.16
C MET A 252 17.73 -3.01 -11.03
N GLY A 253 17.19 -2.67 -9.86
CA GLY A 253 15.74 -2.48 -9.65
C GLY A 253 14.93 -3.77 -9.46
N ASN A 254 15.47 -4.94 -9.77
CA ASN A 254 14.81 -6.22 -9.50
C ASN A 254 15.19 -6.69 -8.09
N ALA A 255 14.21 -6.72 -7.20
CA ALA A 255 14.41 -7.21 -5.84
C ALA A 255 13.88 -8.65 -5.72
N ASP A 256 14.72 -9.55 -5.28
CA ASP A 256 14.28 -10.89 -4.89
C ASP A 256 13.50 -10.83 -3.57
N LEU A 257 12.41 -11.59 -3.48
CA LEU A 257 11.69 -11.68 -2.22
C LEU A 257 12.38 -12.67 -1.29
N GLN A 258 12.62 -12.21 -0.09
CA GLN A 258 13.08 -13.02 1.03
C GLN A 258 11.88 -13.41 1.91
N ARG A 259 12.02 -14.50 2.66
CA ARG A 259 10.98 -14.99 3.56
C ARG A 259 11.56 -15.61 4.82
N ARG A 260 10.98 -15.27 5.97
CA ARG A 260 11.39 -15.81 7.26
C ARG A 260 10.26 -15.74 8.28
N VAL A 261 10.17 -16.74 9.16
CA VAL A 261 9.35 -16.65 10.36
C VAL A 261 10.09 -15.80 11.39
N VAL A 262 9.44 -14.72 11.84
CA VAL A 262 10.00 -13.74 12.79
C VAL A 262 9.02 -13.51 13.94
N GLY A 263 9.49 -13.01 15.06
CA GLY A 263 8.62 -12.54 16.13
C GLY A 263 8.09 -11.14 15.84
N PHE A 264 6.91 -10.83 16.33
CA PHE A 264 6.34 -9.49 16.21
C PHE A 264 7.25 -8.40 16.82
N ASP A 265 7.99 -8.74 17.85
CA ASP A 265 8.96 -7.87 18.52
C ASP A 265 10.28 -7.67 17.75
N ASP A 266 10.49 -8.42 16.67
CA ASP A 266 11.59 -8.15 15.72
C ASP A 266 11.20 -7.06 14.70
N LEU A 267 9.93 -6.61 14.70
CA LEU A 267 9.46 -5.60 13.76
C LEU A 267 9.75 -4.19 14.26
N THR A 268 10.12 -3.32 13.34
CA THR A 268 10.06 -1.88 13.53
C THR A 268 8.63 -1.40 13.31
N LEU A 269 8.09 -0.65 14.25
CA LEU A 269 6.72 -0.13 14.22
C LEU A 269 6.74 1.39 14.06
N GLU A 270 6.31 1.88 12.90
CA GLU A 270 6.19 3.30 12.58
C GLU A 270 4.72 3.73 12.54
N ARG A 271 4.17 4.09 13.70
CA ARG A 271 2.77 4.50 13.80
C ARG A 271 2.43 5.69 12.90
N GLU A 272 3.29 6.70 12.85
CA GLU A 272 3.06 7.92 12.09
C GLU A 272 3.02 7.68 10.58
N ASN A 273 3.77 6.70 10.11
CA ASN A 273 3.79 6.27 8.71
C ASN A 273 2.85 5.10 8.44
N GLN A 274 2.17 4.57 9.46
CA GLN A 274 1.34 3.37 9.38
C GLN A 274 2.09 2.22 8.72
N ARG A 275 3.31 1.93 9.20
CA ARG A 275 4.20 0.88 8.72
C ARG A 275 4.63 -0.04 9.84
N ALA A 276 4.71 -1.32 9.52
CA ALA A 276 5.37 -2.33 10.34
C ALA A 276 6.27 -3.16 9.43
N TYR A 277 7.55 -3.28 9.73
CA TYR A 277 8.47 -3.99 8.87
C TYR A 277 9.58 -4.68 9.67
N TYR A 278 10.03 -5.81 9.14
CA TYR A 278 11.19 -6.56 9.63
C TYR A 278 12.49 -6.07 8.97
N PHE A 279 12.44 -5.86 7.67
CA PHE A 279 13.57 -5.39 6.88
C PHE A 279 13.31 -3.94 6.43
N ASP A 280 14.25 -3.06 6.72
CA ASP A 280 14.20 -1.67 6.28
C ASP A 280 14.68 -1.54 4.84
N PHE A 281 13.75 -1.71 3.89
CA PHE A 281 14.04 -1.61 2.47
C PHE A 281 14.48 -0.19 2.07
N ASP A 282 13.82 0.85 2.58
CA ASP A 282 14.12 2.24 2.21
C ASP A 282 15.52 2.61 2.67
N GLY A 283 15.89 2.30 3.92
CA GLY A 283 17.24 2.54 4.44
C GLY A 283 18.32 1.73 3.71
N ALA A 284 18.05 0.46 3.40
CA ALA A 284 18.97 -0.38 2.64
C ALA A 284 19.16 0.10 1.20
N ARG A 285 18.11 0.57 0.54
CA ARG A 285 18.16 1.15 -0.81
C ARG A 285 19.01 2.42 -0.83
N ASP A 286 18.78 3.32 0.14
CA ASP A 286 19.50 4.59 0.23
C ASP A 286 21.00 4.36 0.50
N ALA A 287 21.33 3.41 1.38
CA ALA A 287 22.71 3.01 1.64
C ALA A 287 23.38 2.41 0.39
N LEU A 288 22.67 1.56 -0.37
CA LEU A 288 23.18 0.95 -1.60
C LEU A 288 23.44 2.01 -2.68
N GLN A 289 22.56 2.99 -2.81
CA GLN A 289 22.72 4.08 -3.76
C GLN A 289 23.91 4.99 -3.40
N GLU A 290 24.09 5.31 -2.11
CA GLU A 290 25.23 6.12 -1.69
C GLU A 290 26.55 5.39 -1.91
N GLN A 291 26.62 4.09 -1.62
CA GLN A 291 27.80 3.27 -1.95
C GLN A 291 28.11 3.28 -3.45
N ALA A 292 27.08 3.21 -4.29
CA ALA A 292 27.27 3.26 -5.74
C ALA A 292 27.79 4.63 -6.21
N ARG A 293 27.26 5.72 -5.66
CA ARG A 293 27.74 7.10 -5.94
C ARG A 293 29.18 7.30 -5.50
N GLU A 294 29.56 6.77 -4.33
CA GLU A 294 30.92 6.87 -3.81
C GLU A 294 31.91 6.11 -4.71
N ARG A 295 31.59 4.88 -5.11
CA ARG A 295 32.41 4.10 -6.06
C ARG A 295 32.61 4.83 -7.39
N GLU A 296 31.55 5.47 -7.91
CA GLU A 296 31.67 6.22 -9.15
C GLU A 296 32.51 7.49 -8.97
N ARG A 297 32.40 8.19 -7.85
CA ARG A 297 33.28 9.34 -7.51
C ARG A 297 34.76 8.92 -7.47
N GLN A 298 35.06 7.79 -6.81
CA GLN A 298 36.42 7.25 -6.72
C GLN A 298 36.95 6.87 -8.12
N ARG A 299 36.15 6.19 -8.92
CA ARG A 299 36.51 5.82 -10.28
C ARG A 299 36.80 7.05 -11.16
N LEU A 300 36.00 8.09 -11.06
CA LEU A 300 36.21 9.33 -11.80
C LEU A 300 37.47 10.07 -11.35
N ALA A 301 37.80 10.04 -10.04
CA ALA A 301 39.04 10.62 -9.51
C ALA A 301 40.27 9.88 -10.03
N GLU A 302 40.27 8.54 -10.03
CA GLU A 302 41.35 7.72 -10.59
C GLU A 302 41.55 7.96 -12.09
N VAL A 303 40.47 8.14 -12.85
CA VAL A 303 40.55 8.47 -14.28
C VAL A 303 41.16 9.84 -14.49
N ARG A 304 40.78 10.85 -13.70
CA ARG A 304 41.37 12.19 -13.76
C ARG A 304 42.87 12.18 -13.50
N GLU A 305 43.30 11.51 -12.44
CA GLU A 305 44.73 11.42 -12.09
C GLU A 305 45.56 10.80 -13.23
N LYS A 306 45.00 9.81 -13.93
CA LYS A 306 45.66 9.16 -15.06
C LYS A 306 45.79 10.07 -16.34
N PHE A 307 44.95 11.08 -16.48
CA PHE A 307 45.03 12.01 -17.59
C PHE A 307 45.85 13.26 -17.27
N GLU A 308 46.15 13.52 -16.00
CA GLU A 308 46.97 14.65 -15.56
C GLU A 308 48.49 14.27 -15.44
N THR A 309 48.82 12.98 -15.55
CA THR A 309 50.18 12.43 -15.62
C THR A 309 50.57 12.06 -17.04
#